data_06183ac8fa2063c77e016abbcfa58479
#
_entry.id   06183ac8fa2063c77e016abbcfa58479
#
_cell.length_a   1.000
_cell.length_b   1.000
_cell.length_c   1.000
_cell.angle_alpha   90.00
_cell.angle_beta   90.00
_cell.angle_gamma   90.00
#
_symmetry.space_group_name_H-M   'P 1'
#
loop_
_entity.id
_entity.type
_entity.pdbx_description
1 polymer ?
#
loop_
_entity_poly.entity_id
_entity_poly.type
_entity_poly.pdbx_seq_one_letter_code
_entity_poly.pdbx_strand_id
1 'polypeptide(L)'
;MRRRTLLTGVAAAAAAGGASMLASGPDYQEAAAALWSARDPASFEGLVHYASLAANSHNSQPWRFRKTTEGVTILPDLARALPEADGDNHHLFASLGCAAENLVLAAGASGRSAALVFDPSGGGSVRIALGHAGEKHPLFDAILERQCTRSAYDGRTVPAPDLARLAAATKVGGTDITIVEDRARVEQVLELILLADAAQVSNPAFAAELKSWLRFNARAAVASGDGLYSAASGNPTLPTFLGRFMFDRFFTPERENDRYAGQVRSSAGLAVIHSEGDGPAHWVDAGRACQRFALQATALGIRHAHLNQPVEVASVRPQLQALLGLGGRRPDMVLRFGYGPAMPRSLRRPISAVIEA
;
A
#
# COMPACT_ATOMS: atom_id res chain seq x y z
N MET A 1 3.16 -53.10 -11.01
CA MET A 1 3.15 -51.83 -11.78
C MET A 1 1.73 -51.38 -12.10
N ARG A 2 0.85 -51.01 -11.14
CA ARG A 2 -0.52 -50.48 -11.42
C ARG A 2 -1.07 -49.51 -10.35
N ARG A 3 -0.24 -48.87 -9.53
CA ARG A 3 -0.69 -47.87 -8.53
C ARG A 3 -0.28 -46.42 -8.78
N ARG A 4 0.53 -46.12 -9.82
CA ARG A 4 0.98 -44.76 -10.14
C ARG A 4 0.07 -43.99 -11.11
N THR A 5 -0.80 -44.68 -11.84
CA THR A 5 -1.62 -44.05 -12.91
C THR A 5 -2.96 -43.49 -12.40
N LEU A 6 -3.40 -43.82 -11.18
CA LEU A 6 -4.66 -43.33 -10.61
C LEU A 6 -4.55 -41.97 -9.89
N LEU A 7 -3.36 -41.60 -9.45
CA LEU A 7 -3.12 -40.31 -8.76
C LEU A 7 -2.95 -39.13 -9.72
N THR A 8 -2.51 -39.38 -10.97
CA THR A 8 -2.37 -38.33 -11.98
C THR A 8 -3.69 -37.92 -12.62
N GLY A 9 -4.68 -38.80 -12.68
CA GLY A 9 -6.00 -38.49 -13.22
C GLY A 9 -6.85 -37.59 -12.34
N VAL A 10 -6.73 -37.74 -11.01
CA VAL A 10 -7.50 -36.93 -10.05
C VAL A 10 -6.95 -35.52 -9.94
N ALA A 11 -5.61 -35.35 -10.05
CA ALA A 11 -4.97 -34.02 -10.04
C ALA A 11 -5.29 -33.23 -11.32
N ALA A 12 -5.36 -33.88 -12.48
CA ALA A 12 -5.70 -33.22 -13.75
C ALA A 12 -7.20 -32.83 -13.82
N ALA A 13 -8.10 -33.65 -13.28
CA ALA A 13 -9.53 -33.33 -13.22
C ALA A 13 -9.83 -32.19 -12.20
N ALA A 14 -9.12 -32.14 -11.09
CA ALA A 14 -9.22 -31.04 -10.11
C ALA A 14 -8.66 -29.71 -10.69
N ALA A 15 -7.59 -29.78 -11.47
CA ALA A 15 -7.02 -28.61 -12.13
C ALA A 15 -7.93 -28.06 -13.26
N ALA A 16 -8.54 -28.95 -14.06
CA ALA A 16 -9.47 -28.56 -15.14
C ALA A 16 -10.82 -28.04 -14.60
N GLY A 17 -11.36 -28.64 -13.53
CA GLY A 17 -12.58 -28.17 -12.85
C GLY A 17 -12.35 -26.84 -12.12
N GLY A 18 -11.17 -26.63 -11.51
CA GLY A 18 -10.76 -25.37 -10.89
C GLY A 18 -10.60 -24.24 -11.89
N ALA A 19 -10.00 -24.52 -13.05
CA ALA A 19 -9.83 -23.53 -14.12
C ALA A 19 -11.19 -23.10 -14.71
N SER A 20 -12.16 -24.00 -14.85
CA SER A 20 -13.49 -23.67 -15.36
C SER A 20 -14.33 -22.86 -14.37
N MET A 21 -14.19 -23.09 -13.05
CA MET A 21 -14.83 -22.24 -12.03
C MET A 21 -14.21 -20.86 -11.89
N LEU A 22 -12.93 -20.68 -12.25
CA LEU A 22 -12.23 -19.40 -12.26
C LEU A 22 -12.57 -18.56 -13.50
N ALA A 23 -13.00 -19.19 -14.61
CA ALA A 23 -13.31 -18.52 -15.88
C ALA A 23 -14.67 -17.82 -15.92
N SER A 24 -15.55 -17.98 -14.94
CA SER A 24 -16.92 -17.45 -14.93
C SER A 24 -17.14 -16.24 -14.02
N GLY A 25 -16.08 -15.57 -13.60
CA GLY A 25 -16.15 -14.31 -12.82
C GLY A 25 -16.11 -13.08 -13.73
N PRO A 26 -16.51 -11.88 -13.21
CA PRO A 26 -16.31 -10.63 -13.94
C PRO A 26 -14.83 -10.47 -14.29
N ASP A 27 -14.56 -9.92 -15.48
CA ASP A 27 -13.19 -9.76 -15.95
C ASP A 27 -12.44 -8.76 -15.05
N TYR A 28 -11.50 -9.27 -14.26
CA TYR A 28 -10.68 -8.45 -13.36
C TYR A 28 -9.85 -7.43 -14.13
N GLN A 29 -9.37 -7.79 -15.32
CA GLN A 29 -8.55 -6.92 -16.16
C GLN A 29 -9.38 -5.74 -16.69
N GLU A 30 -10.61 -6.01 -17.12
CA GLU A 30 -11.53 -4.97 -17.55
C GLU A 30 -11.88 -4.02 -16.40
N ALA A 31 -12.23 -4.55 -15.22
CA ALA A 31 -12.52 -3.75 -14.04
C ALA A 31 -11.30 -2.90 -13.61
N ALA A 32 -10.09 -3.48 -13.65
CA ALA A 32 -8.87 -2.76 -13.34
C ALA A 32 -8.57 -1.67 -14.38
N ALA A 33 -8.69 -1.97 -15.68
CA ALA A 33 -8.47 -1.00 -16.74
C ALA A 33 -9.44 0.19 -16.64
N ALA A 34 -10.72 -0.07 -16.39
CA ALA A 34 -11.73 0.97 -16.21
C ALA A 34 -11.45 1.84 -14.98
N LEU A 35 -11.00 1.24 -13.87
CA LEU A 35 -10.67 1.96 -12.65
C LEU A 35 -9.42 2.83 -12.81
N TRP A 36 -8.35 2.29 -13.41
CA TRP A 36 -7.07 2.98 -13.55
C TRP A 36 -6.99 3.84 -14.83
N SER A 37 -8.15 4.19 -15.42
CA SER A 37 -8.24 5.14 -16.52
C SER A 37 -8.26 6.59 -16.04
N ALA A 38 -7.83 7.50 -16.91
CA ALA A 38 -7.86 8.94 -16.64
C ALA A 38 -9.29 9.45 -16.47
N ARG A 39 -9.46 10.40 -15.56
CA ARG A 39 -10.70 11.14 -15.31
C ARG A 39 -10.42 12.64 -15.40
N ASP A 40 -11.45 13.43 -15.59
CA ASP A 40 -11.31 14.90 -15.57
C ASP A 40 -11.00 15.39 -14.14
N PRO A 41 -9.78 15.90 -13.85
CA PRO A 41 -9.41 16.35 -12.52
C PRO A 41 -10.05 17.70 -12.13
N ALA A 42 -10.77 18.37 -13.03
CA ALA A 42 -11.48 19.60 -12.71
C ALA A 42 -12.77 19.35 -11.93
N SER A 43 -13.37 18.17 -12.09
CA SER A 43 -14.56 17.77 -11.35
C SER A 43 -14.24 17.28 -9.93
N PHE A 44 -15.20 17.38 -9.02
CA PHE A 44 -15.06 16.83 -7.65
C PHE A 44 -14.85 15.31 -7.70
N GLU A 45 -15.62 14.62 -8.51
CA GLU A 45 -15.55 13.18 -8.70
C GLU A 45 -14.20 12.76 -9.27
N GLY A 46 -13.61 13.56 -10.15
CA GLY A 46 -12.28 13.34 -10.68
C GLY A 46 -11.20 13.52 -9.62
N LEU A 47 -11.29 14.54 -8.78
CA LEU A 47 -10.37 14.70 -7.64
C LEU A 47 -10.45 13.49 -6.68
N VAL A 48 -11.66 13.07 -6.34
CA VAL A 48 -11.89 11.90 -5.47
C VAL A 48 -11.39 10.61 -6.13
N HIS A 49 -11.55 10.50 -7.44
CA HIS A 49 -11.01 9.36 -8.20
C HIS A 49 -9.48 9.24 -8.00
N TYR A 50 -8.72 10.31 -8.33
CA TYR A 50 -7.26 10.28 -8.16
C TYR A 50 -6.84 10.07 -6.70
N ALA A 51 -7.52 10.71 -5.75
CA ALA A 51 -7.29 10.52 -4.33
C ALA A 51 -7.47 9.05 -3.91
N SER A 52 -8.53 8.40 -4.38
CA SER A 52 -8.84 7.00 -4.05
C SER A 52 -7.84 6.00 -4.63
N LEU A 53 -7.05 6.36 -5.65
CA LEU A 53 -5.98 5.50 -6.19
C LEU A 53 -4.75 5.43 -5.28
N ALA A 54 -4.67 6.21 -4.22
CA ALA A 54 -3.54 6.29 -3.32
C ALA A 54 -3.22 4.96 -2.62
N ALA A 55 -1.98 4.86 -2.10
CA ALA A 55 -1.58 3.77 -1.22
C ALA A 55 -2.37 3.81 0.09
N ASN A 56 -2.69 2.65 0.64
CA ASN A 56 -3.35 2.54 1.93
C ASN A 56 -3.17 1.15 2.54
N SER A 57 -3.33 1.04 3.85
CA SER A 57 -3.14 -0.22 4.57
C SER A 57 -4.19 -1.25 4.16
N HIS A 58 -3.77 -2.49 3.87
CA HIS A 58 -4.59 -3.64 3.45
C HIS A 58 -5.59 -3.36 2.31
N ASN A 59 -5.43 -2.27 1.56
CA ASN A 59 -6.42 -1.75 0.61
C ASN A 59 -7.79 -1.56 1.27
N SER A 60 -7.79 -1.20 2.55
CA SER A 60 -9.01 -0.94 3.34
C SER A 60 -9.70 0.34 2.90
N GLN A 61 -8.96 1.31 2.32
CA GLN A 61 -9.48 2.60 1.85
C GLN A 61 -10.23 3.33 2.97
N PRO A 62 -9.53 3.69 4.07
CA PRO A 62 -10.14 4.17 5.30
C PRO A 62 -10.45 5.67 5.23
N TRP A 63 -11.09 6.10 4.17
CA TRP A 63 -11.40 7.50 3.89
C TRP A 63 -12.82 7.71 3.40
N ARG A 64 -13.34 8.92 3.69
CA ARG A 64 -14.53 9.52 3.10
C ARG A 64 -14.19 10.92 2.61
N PHE A 65 -14.78 11.35 1.52
CA PHE A 65 -14.55 12.65 0.90
C PHE A 65 -15.81 13.49 0.99
N ARG A 66 -15.72 14.64 1.63
CA ARG A 66 -16.79 15.62 1.72
C ARG A 66 -16.45 16.83 0.88
N LYS A 67 -17.36 17.21 -0.02
CA LYS A 67 -17.28 18.47 -0.75
C LYS A 67 -17.59 19.63 0.19
N THR A 68 -16.82 20.71 0.12
CA THR A 68 -17.05 21.94 0.87
C THR A 68 -17.07 23.13 -0.08
N THR A 69 -17.47 24.31 0.42
CA THR A 69 -17.42 25.55 -0.37
C THR A 69 -16.01 25.96 -0.76
N GLU A 70 -15.01 25.58 0.04
CA GLU A 70 -13.61 25.92 -0.17
C GLU A 70 -12.82 24.83 -0.90
N GLY A 71 -13.34 23.59 -0.96
CA GLY A 71 -12.62 22.49 -1.58
C GLY A 71 -13.09 21.11 -1.13
N VAL A 72 -12.19 20.32 -0.52
CA VAL A 72 -12.45 18.92 -0.13
C VAL A 72 -11.93 18.66 1.27
N THR A 73 -12.74 17.96 2.09
CA THR A 73 -12.30 17.40 3.37
C THR A 73 -12.21 15.87 3.24
N ILE A 74 -11.07 15.30 3.65
CA ILE A 74 -10.88 13.86 3.77
C ILE A 74 -11.04 13.48 5.23
N LEU A 75 -12.03 12.64 5.52
CA LEU A 75 -12.39 12.16 6.84
C LEU A 75 -11.93 10.72 7.03
N PRO A 76 -11.49 10.31 8.24
CA PRO A 76 -11.23 8.92 8.54
C PRO A 76 -12.51 8.10 8.54
N ASP A 77 -12.51 6.95 7.88
CA ASP A 77 -13.55 5.94 7.97
C ASP A 77 -13.12 4.87 9.00
N LEU A 78 -13.40 5.15 10.27
CA LEU A 78 -13.00 4.29 11.39
C LEU A 78 -13.62 2.89 11.33
N ALA A 79 -14.73 2.70 10.62
CA ALA A 79 -15.31 1.38 10.37
C ALA A 79 -14.39 0.49 9.50
N ARG A 80 -13.36 1.09 8.91
CA ARG A 80 -12.36 0.43 8.07
C ARG A 80 -10.95 0.46 8.68
N ALA A 81 -10.85 0.80 9.96
CA ALA A 81 -9.63 0.70 10.74
C ALA A 81 -9.16 -0.76 10.86
N LEU A 82 -7.90 -0.94 11.20
CA LEU A 82 -7.23 -2.23 11.33
C LEU A 82 -6.67 -2.34 12.77
N PRO A 83 -7.50 -2.56 13.78
CA PRO A 83 -7.11 -2.45 15.18
C PRO A 83 -5.96 -3.39 15.59
N GLU A 84 -5.79 -4.51 14.90
CA GLU A 84 -4.72 -5.46 15.20
C GLU A 84 -3.40 -5.14 14.47
N ALA A 85 -3.49 -4.62 13.24
CA ALA A 85 -2.32 -4.22 12.47
C ALA A 85 -1.91 -2.76 12.73
N ASP A 86 -2.85 -1.89 13.10
CA ASP A 86 -2.70 -0.43 13.19
C ASP A 86 -3.44 0.11 14.44
N GLY A 87 -3.08 -0.37 15.63
CA GLY A 87 -3.81 -0.11 16.87
C GLY A 87 -3.85 1.35 17.31
N ASP A 88 -2.90 2.18 16.85
CA ASP A 88 -2.86 3.63 17.09
C ASP A 88 -3.48 4.45 15.94
N ASN A 89 -3.97 3.80 14.86
CA ASN A 89 -4.44 4.42 13.61
C ASN A 89 -3.37 5.21 12.84
N HIS A 90 -2.09 4.95 13.09
CA HIS A 90 -0.98 5.58 12.38
C HIS A 90 -1.10 5.41 10.86
N HIS A 91 -1.24 4.18 10.39
CA HIS A 91 -1.37 3.90 8.97
C HIS A 91 -2.72 4.34 8.38
N LEU A 92 -3.76 4.42 9.20
CA LEU A 92 -5.03 5.02 8.80
C LEU A 92 -4.81 6.49 8.42
N PHE A 93 -4.22 7.31 9.31
CA PHE A 93 -3.93 8.72 9.01
C PHE A 93 -2.90 8.90 7.90
N ALA A 94 -1.89 8.05 7.83
CA ALA A 94 -0.96 8.02 6.70
C ALA A 94 -1.68 7.71 5.37
N SER A 95 -2.70 6.84 5.38
CA SER A 95 -3.54 6.58 4.20
C SER A 95 -4.31 7.82 3.77
N LEU A 96 -4.84 8.64 4.71
CA LEU A 96 -5.43 9.93 4.41
C LEU A 96 -4.41 10.88 3.78
N GLY A 97 -3.17 10.88 4.29
CA GLY A 97 -2.07 11.66 3.72
C GLY A 97 -1.73 11.25 2.29
N CYS A 98 -1.68 9.95 2.00
CA CYS A 98 -1.49 9.44 0.64
C CYS A 98 -2.61 9.92 -0.31
N ALA A 99 -3.87 9.85 0.14
CA ALA A 99 -5.02 10.31 -0.64
C ALA A 99 -5.00 11.83 -0.86
N ALA A 100 -4.63 12.58 0.18
CA ALA A 100 -4.50 14.03 0.11
C ALA A 100 -3.43 14.47 -0.89
N GLU A 101 -2.28 13.79 -0.93
CA GLU A 101 -1.22 14.10 -1.89
C GLU A 101 -1.68 13.89 -3.33
N ASN A 102 -2.34 12.75 -3.62
CA ASN A 102 -2.91 12.52 -4.95
C ASN A 102 -3.94 13.61 -5.33
N LEU A 103 -4.78 14.05 -4.37
CA LEU A 103 -5.77 15.10 -4.61
C LEU A 103 -5.09 16.45 -4.92
N VAL A 104 -4.04 16.81 -4.17
CA VAL A 104 -3.25 18.02 -4.41
C VAL A 104 -2.63 18.01 -5.82
N LEU A 105 -2.06 16.88 -6.23
CA LEU A 105 -1.48 16.71 -7.57
C LEU A 105 -2.56 16.81 -8.68
N ALA A 106 -3.74 16.23 -8.43
CA ALA A 106 -4.86 16.31 -9.37
C ALA A 106 -5.44 17.73 -9.47
N ALA A 107 -5.52 18.46 -8.36
CA ALA A 107 -5.92 19.85 -8.35
C ALA A 107 -4.95 20.71 -9.18
N GLY A 108 -3.63 20.53 -9.01
CA GLY A 108 -2.61 21.19 -9.83
C GLY A 108 -2.76 20.90 -11.32
N ALA A 109 -3.07 19.63 -11.67
CA ALA A 109 -3.31 19.23 -13.06
C ALA A 109 -4.56 19.87 -13.67
N SER A 110 -5.52 20.32 -12.85
CA SER A 110 -6.70 21.08 -13.28
C SER A 110 -6.49 22.61 -13.24
N GLY A 111 -5.26 23.08 -12.99
CA GLY A 111 -4.97 24.52 -12.90
C GLY A 111 -5.36 25.14 -11.55
N ARG A 112 -5.64 24.34 -10.50
CA ARG A 112 -6.00 24.84 -9.18
C ARG A 112 -4.87 24.63 -8.17
N SER A 113 -4.57 25.66 -7.39
CA SER A 113 -3.72 25.51 -6.20
C SER A 113 -4.48 24.74 -5.11
N ALA A 114 -3.74 24.06 -4.23
CA ALA A 114 -4.31 23.30 -3.12
C ALA A 114 -3.50 23.55 -1.84
N ALA A 115 -4.15 24.06 -0.81
CA ALA A 115 -3.57 24.25 0.52
C ALA A 115 -4.16 23.21 1.49
N LEU A 116 -3.27 22.40 2.08
CA LEU A 116 -3.64 21.31 2.95
C LEU A 116 -3.39 21.68 4.42
N VAL A 117 -4.37 21.40 5.28
CA VAL A 117 -4.27 21.56 6.73
C VAL A 117 -4.87 20.34 7.42
N PHE A 118 -4.17 19.80 8.43
CA PHE A 118 -4.75 18.81 9.34
C PHE A 118 -5.62 19.52 10.38
N ASP A 119 -6.86 19.10 10.54
CA ASP A 119 -7.77 19.55 11.58
C ASP A 119 -7.93 18.46 12.63
N PRO A 120 -7.44 18.66 13.87
CA PRO A 120 -7.54 17.66 14.93
C PRO A 120 -8.93 17.49 15.52
N SER A 121 -9.88 18.36 15.20
CA SER A 121 -11.25 18.29 15.73
C SER A 121 -12.02 17.08 15.18
N GLY A 122 -13.01 16.60 15.94
CA GLY A 122 -13.94 15.56 15.49
C GLY A 122 -13.29 14.21 15.13
N GLY A 123 -12.14 13.88 15.74
CA GLY A 123 -11.40 12.64 15.44
C GLY A 123 -10.34 12.79 14.35
N GLY A 124 -10.11 14.01 13.88
CA GLY A 124 -9.09 14.34 12.88
C GLY A 124 -9.61 14.29 11.44
N SER A 125 -9.14 15.23 10.63
CA SER A 125 -9.46 15.27 9.20
C SER A 125 -8.40 16.04 8.43
N VAL A 126 -8.33 15.85 7.10
CA VAL A 126 -7.46 16.61 6.22
C VAL A 126 -8.32 17.55 5.38
N ARG A 127 -8.20 18.87 5.61
CA ARG A 127 -8.87 19.89 4.82
C ARG A 127 -7.97 20.37 3.70
N ILE A 128 -8.52 20.44 2.48
CA ILE A 128 -7.81 20.89 1.28
C ILE A 128 -8.62 22.02 0.68
N ALA A 129 -8.13 23.25 0.86
CA ALA A 129 -8.68 24.42 0.22
C ALA A 129 -8.16 24.53 -1.21
N LEU A 130 -9.05 24.72 -2.18
CA LEU A 130 -8.76 24.80 -3.60
C LEU A 130 -8.82 26.28 -4.05
N GLY A 131 -7.70 26.78 -4.51
CA GLY A 131 -7.58 28.13 -5.06
C GLY A 131 -7.49 28.14 -6.58
N HIS A 132 -7.03 29.28 -7.10
CA HIS A 132 -6.76 29.52 -8.51
C HIS A 132 -5.25 29.44 -8.79
N ALA A 133 -4.88 29.29 -10.07
CA ALA A 133 -3.49 29.34 -10.52
C ALA A 133 -2.57 28.26 -9.89
N GLY A 134 -3.00 27.00 -9.97
CA GLY A 134 -2.16 25.83 -9.70
C GLY A 134 -1.39 25.37 -10.94
N GLU A 135 -0.28 24.66 -10.72
CA GLU A 135 0.54 24.10 -11.79
C GLU A 135 0.54 22.57 -11.72
N LYS A 136 0.51 21.93 -12.89
CA LYS A 136 0.64 20.48 -13.00
C LYS A 136 2.03 20.03 -12.54
N HIS A 137 2.09 19.26 -11.48
CA HIS A 137 3.33 18.65 -11.01
C HIS A 137 3.63 17.37 -11.82
N PRO A 138 4.89 17.07 -12.20
CA PRO A 138 5.25 15.88 -12.99
C PRO A 138 4.81 14.54 -12.37
N LEU A 139 4.72 14.46 -11.06
CA LEU A 139 4.27 13.24 -10.36
C LEU A 139 2.79 12.89 -10.61
N PHE A 140 1.98 13.82 -11.11
CA PHE A 140 0.57 13.55 -11.44
C PHE A 140 0.43 12.41 -12.44
N ASP A 141 1.26 12.39 -13.47
CA ASP A 141 1.20 11.38 -14.53
C ASP A 141 1.53 9.96 -14.03
N ALA A 142 2.25 9.86 -12.91
CA ALA A 142 2.57 8.58 -12.29
C ALA A 142 1.42 7.99 -11.45
N ILE A 143 0.35 8.74 -11.13
CA ILE A 143 -0.74 8.26 -10.28
C ILE A 143 -1.41 7.01 -10.86
N LEU A 144 -1.71 7.04 -12.15
CA LEU A 144 -2.38 5.94 -12.85
C LEU A 144 -1.46 4.72 -13.05
N GLU A 145 -0.14 4.89 -12.93
CA GLU A 145 0.84 3.82 -13.12
C GLU A 145 1.37 3.23 -11.79
N ARG A 146 1.16 3.94 -10.67
CA ARG A 146 1.66 3.53 -9.37
C ARG A 146 1.10 2.19 -8.91
N GLN A 147 1.97 1.32 -8.44
CA GLN A 147 1.63 0.00 -7.95
C GLN A 147 2.55 -0.40 -6.80
N CYS A 148 1.98 -1.02 -5.75
CA CYS A 148 2.76 -1.78 -4.77
C CYS A 148 3.07 -3.15 -5.37
N THR A 149 4.35 -3.46 -5.60
CA THR A 149 4.78 -4.65 -6.34
C THR A 149 5.46 -5.64 -5.41
N ARG A 150 4.78 -6.75 -5.09
CA ARG A 150 5.24 -7.75 -4.11
C ARG A 150 5.99 -8.94 -4.72
N SER A 151 6.28 -8.94 -6.02
CA SER A 151 7.15 -9.92 -6.68
C SER A 151 8.61 -9.79 -6.22
N ALA A 152 9.44 -10.80 -6.48
CA ALA A 152 10.88 -10.65 -6.40
C ALA A 152 11.36 -9.57 -7.38
N TYR A 153 12.40 -8.83 -7.01
CA TYR A 153 13.08 -7.88 -7.88
C TYR A 153 14.35 -8.53 -8.46
N ASP A 154 15.00 -7.86 -9.41
CA ASP A 154 16.16 -8.40 -10.12
C ASP A 154 17.51 -8.12 -9.45
N GLY A 155 17.52 -7.42 -8.33
CA GLY A 155 18.71 -7.13 -7.52
C GLY A 155 19.60 -6.01 -8.09
N ARG A 156 19.28 -5.41 -9.24
CA ARG A 156 20.04 -4.28 -9.78
C ARG A 156 20.03 -3.10 -8.83
N THR A 157 21.16 -2.42 -8.71
CA THR A 157 21.27 -1.17 -7.96
C THR A 157 20.51 -0.04 -8.65
N VAL A 158 20.02 0.91 -7.86
CA VAL A 158 19.41 2.14 -8.37
C VAL A 158 20.51 3.20 -8.48
N PRO A 159 20.62 3.93 -9.60
CA PRO A 159 21.62 4.98 -9.76
C PRO A 159 21.51 6.07 -8.69
N ALA A 160 22.64 6.56 -8.19
CA ALA A 160 22.67 7.60 -7.16
C ALA A 160 21.85 8.87 -7.49
N PRO A 161 21.80 9.37 -8.75
CA PRO A 161 20.91 10.47 -9.09
C PRO A 161 19.43 10.16 -8.90
N ASP A 162 19.01 8.91 -9.13
CA ASP A 162 17.62 8.50 -8.96
C ASP A 162 17.28 8.31 -7.47
N LEU A 163 18.22 7.82 -6.66
CA LEU A 163 18.08 7.81 -5.20
C LEU A 163 17.93 9.22 -4.63
N ALA A 164 18.71 10.17 -5.12
CA ALA A 164 18.60 11.56 -4.74
C ALA A 164 17.22 12.16 -5.10
N ARG A 165 16.66 11.80 -6.27
CA ARG A 165 15.30 12.19 -6.67
C ARG A 165 14.23 11.58 -5.77
N LEU A 166 14.39 10.28 -5.40
CA LEU A 166 13.49 9.62 -4.44
C LEU A 166 13.51 10.35 -3.09
N ALA A 167 14.70 10.65 -2.58
CA ALA A 167 14.85 11.37 -1.32
C ALA A 167 14.28 12.80 -1.38
N ALA A 168 14.52 13.53 -2.44
CA ALA A 168 13.98 14.87 -2.63
C ALA A 168 12.45 14.88 -2.68
N ALA A 169 11.84 13.87 -3.30
CA ALA A 169 10.39 13.78 -3.42
C ALA A 169 9.69 13.62 -2.07
N THR A 170 10.35 13.05 -1.06
CA THR A 170 9.77 12.79 0.27
C THR A 170 9.81 13.98 1.24
N LYS A 171 10.39 15.10 0.85
CA LYS A 171 10.47 16.29 1.70
C LYS A 171 9.09 16.96 1.79
N VAL A 172 8.31 16.57 2.79
CA VAL A 172 6.96 17.07 3.10
C VAL A 172 6.85 17.31 4.59
N GLY A 173 6.46 18.50 5.02
CA GLY A 173 6.38 18.84 6.44
C GLY A 173 7.69 18.54 7.16
N GLY A 174 7.61 17.96 8.35
CA GLY A 174 8.77 17.51 9.14
C GLY A 174 9.28 16.09 8.79
N THR A 175 8.95 15.54 7.59
CA THR A 175 9.38 14.20 7.20
C THR A 175 10.76 14.17 6.57
N ASP A 176 11.44 13.04 6.72
CA ASP A 176 12.70 12.74 6.04
C ASP A 176 12.77 11.26 5.68
N ILE A 177 13.82 10.84 4.99
CA ILE A 177 14.00 9.47 4.53
C ILE A 177 15.43 9.00 4.78
N THR A 178 15.55 7.75 5.25
CA THR A 178 16.82 7.02 5.29
C THR A 178 16.80 5.95 4.22
N ILE A 179 17.71 6.02 3.25
CA ILE A 179 17.90 4.99 2.23
C ILE A 179 19.01 4.05 2.70
N VAL A 180 18.76 2.75 2.66
CA VAL A 180 19.65 1.68 3.12
C VAL A 180 19.97 0.77 1.95
N GLU A 181 21.20 0.86 1.42
CA GLU A 181 21.71 0.04 0.31
C GLU A 181 22.83 -0.89 0.75
N ASP A 182 23.52 -0.57 1.85
CA ASP A 182 24.57 -1.43 2.43
C ASP A 182 23.97 -2.77 2.85
N ARG A 183 24.51 -3.87 2.32
CA ARG A 183 23.94 -5.21 2.50
C ARG A 183 23.93 -5.68 3.95
N ALA A 184 24.94 -5.33 4.73
CA ALA A 184 24.98 -5.68 6.14
C ALA A 184 23.88 -4.95 6.91
N ARG A 185 23.66 -3.67 6.60
CA ARG A 185 22.60 -2.86 7.19
C ARG A 185 21.22 -3.32 6.75
N VAL A 186 21.06 -3.72 5.46
CA VAL A 186 19.81 -4.31 4.95
C VAL A 186 19.47 -5.59 5.71
N GLU A 187 20.43 -6.48 5.98
CA GLU A 187 20.19 -7.69 6.78
C GLU A 187 19.82 -7.36 8.22
N GLN A 188 20.42 -6.34 8.85
CA GLN A 188 20.03 -5.91 10.20
C GLN A 188 18.57 -5.39 10.25
N VAL A 189 18.14 -4.63 9.24
CA VAL A 189 16.73 -4.19 9.13
C VAL A 189 15.82 -5.39 8.85
N LEU A 190 16.26 -6.34 8.02
CA LEU A 190 15.52 -7.58 7.76
C LEU A 190 15.28 -8.38 9.03
N GLU A 191 16.27 -8.51 9.92
CA GLU A 191 16.08 -9.19 11.23
C GLU A 191 14.93 -8.57 12.02
N LEU A 192 14.80 -7.24 12.04
CA LEU A 192 13.69 -6.56 12.70
C LEU A 192 12.35 -6.76 11.98
N ILE A 193 12.35 -6.83 10.63
CA ILE A 193 11.16 -7.16 9.85
C ILE A 193 10.68 -8.57 10.22
N LEU A 194 11.58 -9.55 10.25
CA LEU A 194 11.23 -10.95 10.55
C LEU A 194 10.79 -11.12 12.02
N LEU A 195 11.42 -10.41 12.96
CA LEU A 195 11.01 -10.39 14.36
C LEU A 195 9.59 -9.85 14.53
N ALA A 196 9.29 -8.74 13.88
CA ALA A 196 7.98 -8.12 13.94
C ALA A 196 6.91 -8.96 13.21
N ASP A 197 7.24 -9.51 12.04
CA ASP A 197 6.35 -10.39 11.29
C ASP A 197 6.00 -11.66 12.11
N ALA A 198 6.98 -12.29 12.73
CA ALA A 198 6.74 -13.45 13.59
C ALA A 198 5.80 -13.13 14.76
N ALA A 199 5.92 -11.94 15.36
CA ALA A 199 5.02 -11.48 16.41
C ALA A 199 3.58 -11.28 15.90
N GLN A 200 3.40 -10.68 14.72
CA GLN A 200 2.10 -10.47 14.10
C GLN A 200 1.44 -11.79 13.68
N VAL A 201 2.18 -12.65 12.97
CA VAL A 201 1.66 -13.94 12.48
C VAL A 201 1.28 -14.87 13.61
N SER A 202 2.00 -14.81 14.74
CA SER A 202 1.70 -15.59 15.94
C SER A 202 0.49 -15.07 16.74
N ASN A 203 -0.02 -13.86 16.43
CA ASN A 203 -1.22 -13.31 17.06
C ASN A 203 -2.49 -13.79 16.32
N PRO A 204 -3.35 -14.60 16.94
CA PRO A 204 -4.58 -15.10 16.29
C PRO A 204 -5.55 -13.98 15.87
N ALA A 205 -5.61 -12.87 16.63
CA ALA A 205 -6.47 -11.74 16.31
C ALA A 205 -5.96 -11.02 15.04
N PHE A 206 -4.65 -10.79 14.91
CA PHE A 206 -4.03 -10.26 13.70
C PHE A 206 -4.29 -11.17 12.49
N ALA A 207 -4.10 -12.49 12.63
CA ALA A 207 -4.35 -13.44 11.56
C ALA A 207 -5.82 -13.43 11.11
N ALA A 208 -6.76 -13.32 12.06
CA ALA A 208 -8.20 -13.22 11.76
C ALA A 208 -8.53 -11.90 11.04
N GLU A 209 -7.99 -10.77 11.49
CA GLU A 209 -8.16 -9.48 10.84
C GLU A 209 -7.60 -9.53 9.41
N LEU A 210 -6.35 -9.93 9.23
CA LEU A 210 -5.73 -10.04 7.91
C LEU A 210 -6.55 -10.93 6.97
N LYS A 211 -6.99 -12.12 7.45
CA LYS A 211 -7.83 -13.03 6.66
C LYS A 211 -9.14 -12.40 6.21
N SER A 212 -9.72 -11.50 6.98
CA SER A 212 -10.95 -10.77 6.62
C SER A 212 -10.74 -9.84 5.42
N TRP A 213 -9.53 -9.32 5.25
CA TRP A 213 -9.14 -8.43 4.15
C TRP A 213 -8.60 -9.17 2.92
N LEU A 214 -8.42 -10.51 2.95
CA LEU A 214 -7.95 -11.25 1.77
C LEU A 214 -9.08 -11.48 0.76
N ARG A 215 -8.76 -11.29 -0.51
CA ARG A 215 -9.61 -11.58 -1.67
C ARG A 215 -8.94 -12.66 -2.49
N PHE A 216 -9.33 -13.91 -2.25
CA PHE A 216 -8.66 -15.10 -2.77
C PHE A 216 -8.82 -15.33 -4.28
N ASN A 217 -9.74 -14.62 -4.93
CA ASN A 217 -9.99 -14.73 -6.37
C ASN A 217 -10.53 -13.41 -6.97
N ALA A 218 -10.52 -13.34 -8.30
CA ALA A 218 -10.97 -12.18 -9.06
C ALA A 218 -12.42 -11.78 -8.71
N ARG A 219 -13.33 -12.76 -8.62
CA ARG A 219 -14.75 -12.51 -8.31
C ARG A 219 -14.92 -11.80 -6.97
N ALA A 220 -14.24 -12.28 -5.93
CA ALA A 220 -14.29 -11.66 -4.61
C ALA A 220 -13.71 -10.24 -4.63
N ALA A 221 -12.59 -10.04 -5.35
CA ALA A 221 -11.94 -8.73 -5.46
C ALA A 221 -12.81 -7.72 -6.23
N VAL A 222 -13.44 -8.12 -7.34
CA VAL A 222 -14.33 -7.25 -8.12
C VAL A 222 -15.60 -6.91 -7.34
N ALA A 223 -16.18 -7.88 -6.64
CA ALA A 223 -17.40 -7.68 -5.87
C ALA A 223 -17.22 -6.69 -4.70
N SER A 224 -16.04 -6.68 -4.07
CA SER A 224 -15.77 -5.80 -2.91
C SER A 224 -15.10 -4.47 -3.30
N GLY A 225 -14.28 -4.46 -4.33
CA GLY A 225 -13.44 -3.31 -4.70
C GLY A 225 -12.40 -2.94 -3.65
N ASP A 226 -12.14 -3.79 -2.65
CA ASP A 226 -11.22 -3.55 -1.55
C ASP A 226 -10.41 -4.80 -1.18
N GLY A 227 -9.58 -4.69 -0.14
CA GLY A 227 -8.79 -5.78 0.39
C GLY A 227 -7.61 -6.19 -0.49
N LEU A 228 -6.92 -7.23 -0.05
CA LEU A 228 -5.70 -7.74 -0.66
C LEU A 228 -6.05 -8.88 -1.64
N TYR A 229 -6.04 -8.59 -2.92
CA TYR A 229 -6.21 -9.61 -3.96
C TYR A 229 -4.99 -10.53 -4.04
N SER A 230 -5.21 -11.85 -3.96
CA SER A 230 -4.14 -12.85 -3.93
C SER A 230 -3.13 -12.68 -5.06
N ALA A 231 -3.57 -12.53 -6.31
CA ALA A 231 -2.65 -12.35 -7.44
C ALA A 231 -1.85 -11.04 -7.35
N ALA A 232 -2.42 -9.95 -6.83
CA ALA A 232 -1.71 -8.69 -6.60
C ALA A 232 -0.72 -8.76 -5.42
N SER A 233 -0.82 -9.81 -4.60
CA SER A 233 0.10 -10.11 -3.50
C SER A 233 1.12 -11.20 -3.84
N GLY A 234 1.10 -11.73 -5.08
CA GLY A 234 1.98 -12.81 -5.52
C GLY A 234 1.55 -14.20 -5.06
N ASN A 235 0.33 -14.33 -4.55
CA ASN A 235 -0.24 -15.60 -4.08
C ASN A 235 -1.14 -16.24 -5.15
N PRO A 236 -1.29 -17.57 -5.15
CA PRO A 236 -2.23 -18.26 -6.03
C PRO A 236 -3.68 -17.79 -5.81
N THR A 237 -4.45 -17.76 -6.91
CA THR A 237 -5.89 -17.53 -6.85
C THR A 237 -6.62 -18.84 -6.61
N LEU A 238 -7.52 -18.87 -5.64
CA LEU A 238 -8.24 -20.06 -5.21
C LEU A 238 -9.73 -19.73 -4.96
N PRO A 239 -10.65 -20.70 -5.07
CA PRO A 239 -12.00 -20.56 -4.50
C PRO A 239 -11.91 -20.09 -3.04
N THR A 240 -12.79 -19.18 -2.63
CA THR A 240 -12.69 -18.53 -1.30
C THR A 240 -12.59 -19.52 -0.13
N PHE A 241 -13.38 -20.59 -0.16
CA PHE A 241 -13.34 -21.61 0.91
C PHE A 241 -11.99 -22.33 0.99
N LEU A 242 -11.40 -22.66 -0.18
CA LEU A 242 -10.09 -23.29 -0.25
C LEU A 242 -8.99 -22.32 0.13
N GLY A 243 -9.06 -21.05 -0.33
CA GLY A 243 -8.12 -20.00 0.06
C GLY A 243 -8.09 -19.77 1.56
N ARG A 244 -9.26 -19.74 2.22
CA ARG A 244 -9.37 -19.64 3.69
C ARG A 244 -8.73 -20.85 4.38
N PHE A 245 -9.03 -22.07 3.94
CA PHE A 245 -8.42 -23.27 4.47
C PHE A 245 -6.89 -23.27 4.31
N MET A 246 -6.40 -22.90 3.13
CA MET A 246 -4.95 -22.81 2.87
C MET A 246 -4.29 -21.73 3.73
N PHE A 247 -4.94 -20.58 3.93
CA PHE A 247 -4.45 -19.54 4.84
C PHE A 247 -4.31 -20.12 6.26
N ASP A 248 -5.36 -20.73 6.83
CA ASP A 248 -5.33 -21.27 8.18
C ASP A 248 -4.27 -22.36 8.37
N ARG A 249 -3.94 -23.09 7.30
CA ARG A 249 -2.96 -24.20 7.37
C ARG A 249 -1.52 -23.76 7.13
N PHE A 250 -1.30 -22.67 6.39
CA PHE A 250 0.02 -22.31 5.87
C PHE A 250 0.49 -20.89 6.19
N PHE A 251 -0.33 -20.08 6.81
CA PHE A 251 0.08 -18.78 7.34
C PHE A 251 0.83 -18.99 8.65
N THR A 252 2.14 -19.18 8.55
CA THR A 252 3.03 -19.43 9.70
C THR A 252 4.23 -18.49 9.66
N PRO A 253 4.83 -18.18 10.84
CA PRO A 253 6.00 -17.30 10.90
C PRO A 253 7.14 -17.74 9.99
N GLU A 254 7.41 -19.03 9.90
CA GLU A 254 8.53 -19.55 9.10
C GLU A 254 8.33 -19.26 7.61
N ARG A 255 7.13 -19.49 7.08
CA ARG A 255 6.82 -19.28 5.66
C ARG A 255 6.79 -17.80 5.28
N GLU A 256 6.20 -16.98 6.15
CA GLU A 256 6.17 -15.54 5.90
C GLU A 256 7.57 -14.93 6.01
N ASN A 257 8.37 -15.36 7.00
CA ASN A 257 9.76 -14.95 7.14
C ASN A 257 10.60 -15.34 5.93
N ASP A 258 10.49 -16.57 5.41
CA ASP A 258 11.19 -16.99 4.20
C ASP A 258 10.81 -16.12 3.00
N ARG A 259 9.52 -15.80 2.87
CA ARG A 259 9.00 -14.93 1.81
C ARG A 259 9.58 -13.51 1.91
N TYR A 260 9.54 -12.90 3.10
CA TYR A 260 10.07 -11.55 3.29
C TYR A 260 11.59 -11.50 3.13
N ALA A 261 12.31 -12.49 3.62
CA ALA A 261 13.76 -12.59 3.42
C ALA A 261 14.11 -12.64 1.92
N GLY A 262 13.41 -13.46 1.15
CA GLY A 262 13.58 -13.52 -0.31
C GLY A 262 13.26 -12.20 -1.00
N GLN A 263 12.19 -11.51 -0.59
CA GLN A 263 11.80 -10.22 -1.16
C GLN A 263 12.82 -9.11 -0.83
N VAL A 264 13.31 -9.02 0.40
CA VAL A 264 14.30 -8.02 0.81
C VAL A 264 15.63 -8.26 0.10
N ARG A 265 16.11 -9.49 0.08
CA ARG A 265 17.41 -9.85 -0.53
C ARG A 265 17.44 -9.66 -2.04
N SER A 266 16.27 -9.74 -2.70
CA SER A 266 16.13 -9.45 -4.14
C SER A 266 16.01 -7.96 -4.46
N SER A 267 15.88 -7.10 -3.45
CA SER A 267 15.69 -5.65 -3.63
C SER A 267 17.01 -4.90 -3.81
N ALA A 268 16.97 -3.73 -4.47
CA ALA A 268 18.10 -2.81 -4.55
C ALA A 268 18.45 -2.23 -3.18
N GLY A 269 17.43 -1.93 -2.37
CA GLY A 269 17.60 -1.39 -1.03
C GLY A 269 16.27 -1.23 -0.29
N LEU A 270 16.38 -0.62 0.89
CA LEU A 270 15.24 -0.24 1.73
C LEU A 270 15.20 1.28 1.89
N ALA A 271 13.99 1.80 2.04
CA ALA A 271 13.72 3.20 2.32
C ALA A 271 12.86 3.30 3.58
N VAL A 272 13.32 4.08 4.57
CA VAL A 272 12.59 4.30 5.82
C VAL A 272 12.22 5.78 5.89
N ILE A 273 10.93 6.08 5.77
CA ILE A 273 10.40 7.42 5.99
C ILE A 273 10.17 7.60 7.47
N HIS A 274 10.58 8.76 7.99
CA HIS A 274 10.47 9.07 9.40
C HIS A 274 10.12 10.56 9.59
N SER A 275 9.36 10.85 10.65
CA SER A 275 8.92 12.21 11.00
C SER A 275 9.59 12.71 12.27
N GLU A 276 9.63 14.04 12.44
CA GLU A 276 10.21 14.70 13.62
C GLU A 276 9.31 14.63 14.87
N GLY A 277 8.04 14.28 14.69
CA GLY A 277 7.07 14.16 15.77
C GLY A 277 6.22 12.92 15.64
N ASP A 278 5.34 12.72 16.62
CA ASP A 278 4.34 11.65 16.66
C ASP A 278 2.93 12.25 16.75
N GLY A 279 1.98 11.60 16.15
CA GLY A 279 0.57 12.00 16.13
C GLY A 279 0.00 12.23 14.74
N PRO A 280 -1.35 12.36 14.64
CA PRO A 280 -2.07 12.30 13.36
C PRO A 280 -1.61 13.30 12.30
N ALA A 281 -1.23 14.52 12.67
CA ALA A 281 -0.72 15.51 11.73
C ALA A 281 0.59 15.05 11.07
N HIS A 282 1.53 14.53 11.87
CA HIS A 282 2.79 13.99 11.37
C HIS A 282 2.58 12.71 10.54
N TRP A 283 1.62 11.87 10.93
CA TRP A 283 1.28 10.66 10.19
C TRP A 283 0.67 10.96 8.81
N VAL A 284 -0.13 12.04 8.71
CA VAL A 284 -0.61 12.54 7.42
C VAL A 284 0.55 12.99 6.54
N ASP A 285 1.52 13.75 7.08
CA ASP A 285 2.69 14.18 6.32
C ASP A 285 3.59 12.98 5.92
N ALA A 286 3.76 11.97 6.81
CA ALA A 286 4.45 10.72 6.47
C ALA A 286 3.75 9.98 5.33
N GLY A 287 2.43 9.96 5.32
CA GLY A 287 1.62 9.41 4.22
C GLY A 287 1.82 10.16 2.90
N ARG A 288 1.83 11.48 2.94
CA ARG A 288 2.13 12.32 1.77
C ARG A 288 3.53 12.04 1.23
N ALA A 289 4.53 12.01 2.11
CA ALA A 289 5.91 11.68 1.75
C ALA A 289 6.01 10.28 1.12
N CYS A 290 5.34 9.29 1.70
CA CYS A 290 5.27 7.93 1.17
C CYS A 290 4.63 7.89 -0.23
N GLN A 291 3.54 8.61 -0.45
CA GLN A 291 2.89 8.68 -1.76
C GLN A 291 3.80 9.34 -2.80
N ARG A 292 4.49 10.44 -2.45
CA ARG A 292 5.46 11.09 -3.33
C ARG A 292 6.64 10.19 -3.67
N PHE A 293 7.18 9.44 -2.69
CA PHE A 293 8.19 8.41 -2.95
C PHE A 293 7.68 7.39 -3.96
N ALA A 294 6.49 6.85 -3.74
CA ALA A 294 5.88 5.85 -4.60
C ALA A 294 5.64 6.35 -6.04
N LEU A 295 5.19 7.60 -6.20
CA LEU A 295 5.01 8.24 -7.50
C LEU A 295 6.34 8.52 -8.20
N GLN A 296 7.34 9.02 -7.47
CA GLN A 296 8.67 9.26 -8.01
C GLN A 296 9.35 7.97 -8.43
N ALA A 297 9.24 6.90 -7.61
CA ALA A 297 9.74 5.58 -7.98
C ALA A 297 9.08 5.08 -9.27
N THR A 298 7.74 5.22 -9.36
CA THR A 298 6.99 4.86 -10.56
C THR A 298 7.45 5.61 -11.80
N ALA A 299 7.64 6.93 -11.69
CA ALA A 299 8.14 7.78 -12.79
C ALA A 299 9.56 7.38 -13.26
N LEU A 300 10.36 6.82 -12.37
CA LEU A 300 11.71 6.30 -12.66
C LEU A 300 11.72 4.82 -13.07
N GLY A 301 10.57 4.17 -13.21
CA GLY A 301 10.48 2.73 -13.50
C GLY A 301 10.91 1.82 -12.35
N ILE A 302 11.07 2.38 -11.14
CA ILE A 302 11.43 1.65 -9.92
C ILE A 302 10.18 1.10 -9.25
N ARG A 303 10.20 -0.16 -8.86
CA ARG A 303 9.15 -0.82 -8.08
C ARG A 303 9.38 -0.60 -6.58
N HIS A 304 8.29 -0.62 -5.81
CA HIS A 304 8.35 -0.55 -4.36
C HIS A 304 7.27 -1.43 -3.72
N ALA A 305 7.49 -1.81 -2.47
CA ALA A 305 6.50 -2.50 -1.64
C ALA A 305 6.75 -2.18 -0.16
N HIS A 306 5.68 -2.12 0.62
CA HIS A 306 5.74 -1.89 2.07
C HIS A 306 6.20 -3.11 2.82
N LEU A 307 6.97 -2.88 3.90
CA LEU A 307 7.48 -3.83 4.87
C LEU A 307 7.33 -3.21 6.28
N ASN A 308 6.10 -2.85 6.65
CA ASN A 308 5.83 -1.98 7.80
C ASN A 308 5.80 -2.71 9.16
N GLN A 309 5.96 -4.03 9.19
CA GLN A 309 5.92 -4.82 10.43
C GLN A 309 6.75 -4.20 11.58
N PRO A 310 8.02 -3.76 11.37
CA PRO A 310 8.82 -3.19 12.45
C PRO A 310 8.34 -1.79 12.91
N VAL A 311 7.46 -1.15 12.15
CA VAL A 311 6.78 0.09 12.54
C VAL A 311 5.47 -0.20 13.27
N GLU A 312 4.73 -1.20 12.83
CA GLU A 312 3.43 -1.62 13.38
C GLU A 312 3.59 -2.26 14.76
N VAL A 313 4.65 -3.06 14.96
CA VAL A 313 4.92 -3.72 16.24
C VAL A 313 5.63 -2.76 17.20
N ALA A 314 4.90 -2.27 18.20
CA ALA A 314 5.36 -1.23 19.13
C ALA A 314 6.68 -1.58 19.87
N SER A 315 6.95 -2.85 20.17
CA SER A 315 8.18 -3.29 20.84
C SER A 315 9.40 -3.34 19.89
N VAL A 316 9.20 -3.37 18.57
CA VAL A 316 10.27 -3.42 17.57
C VAL A 316 10.59 -2.04 17.00
N ARG A 317 9.63 -1.13 16.94
CA ARG A 317 9.80 0.23 16.40
C ARG A 317 10.98 1.00 17.02
N PRO A 318 11.20 1.01 18.36
CA PRO A 318 12.37 1.66 18.96
C PRO A 318 13.70 1.02 18.54
N GLN A 319 13.72 -0.28 18.26
CA GLN A 319 14.92 -0.97 17.80
C GLN A 319 15.29 -0.53 16.37
N LEU A 320 14.29 -0.38 15.48
CA LEU A 320 14.50 0.17 14.15
C LEU A 320 15.01 1.63 14.23
N GLN A 321 14.42 2.45 15.10
CA GLN A 321 14.82 3.83 15.33
C GLN A 321 16.29 3.91 15.77
N ALA A 322 16.70 3.09 16.74
CA ALA A 322 18.06 3.03 17.25
C ALA A 322 19.03 2.51 16.19
N LEU A 323 18.69 1.42 15.50
CA LEU A 323 19.49 0.84 14.43
C LEU A 323 19.81 1.87 13.33
N LEU A 324 18.86 2.69 12.94
CA LEU A 324 19.04 3.68 11.89
C LEU A 324 19.60 5.03 12.38
N GLY A 325 19.80 5.18 13.70
CA GLY A 325 20.33 6.43 14.27
C GLY A 325 19.40 7.62 14.10
N LEU A 326 18.08 7.41 14.15
CA LEU A 326 17.08 8.44 13.87
C LEU A 326 16.93 9.50 15.00
N GLY A 327 17.64 9.34 16.11
CA GLY A 327 17.51 10.22 17.27
C GLY A 327 16.09 10.16 17.85
N GLY A 328 15.43 11.33 17.97
CA GLY A 328 14.03 11.42 18.42
C GLY A 328 12.98 11.23 17.33
N ARG A 329 13.37 11.03 16.06
CA ARG A 329 12.43 10.91 14.94
C ARG A 329 11.76 9.54 14.93
N ARG A 330 10.45 9.52 14.67
CA ARG A 330 9.68 8.29 14.57
C ARG A 330 9.85 7.66 13.19
N PRO A 331 10.20 6.36 13.06
CA PRO A 331 10.06 5.64 11.78
C PRO A 331 8.58 5.38 11.51
N ASP A 332 8.11 5.82 10.32
CA ASP A 332 6.70 5.77 9.93
C ASP A 332 6.41 4.72 8.88
N MET A 333 7.28 4.57 7.87
CA MET A 333 7.10 3.64 6.76
C MET A 333 8.40 2.96 6.41
N VAL A 334 8.36 1.65 6.20
CA VAL A 334 9.44 0.87 5.62
C VAL A 334 9.03 0.37 4.25
N LEU A 335 9.82 0.70 3.24
CA LEU A 335 9.61 0.24 1.86
C LEU A 335 10.87 -0.46 1.37
N ARG A 336 10.69 -1.51 0.59
CA ARG A 336 11.74 -2.03 -0.28
C ARG A 336 11.58 -1.44 -1.67
N PHE A 337 12.67 -1.27 -2.40
CA PHE A 337 12.64 -0.75 -3.77
C PHE A 337 13.64 -1.48 -4.67
N GLY A 338 13.40 -1.40 -5.99
CA GLY A 338 14.24 -2.06 -7.00
C GLY A 338 13.51 -2.19 -8.33
N TYR A 339 14.00 -3.05 -9.21
CA TYR A 339 13.39 -3.29 -10.51
C TYR A 339 12.78 -4.69 -10.56
N GLY A 340 11.64 -4.83 -11.21
CA GLY A 340 10.94 -6.10 -11.33
C GLY A 340 9.69 -6.03 -12.20
N PRO A 341 9.04 -7.16 -12.46
CA PRO A 341 7.83 -7.20 -13.29
C PRO A 341 6.67 -6.51 -12.61
N ALA A 342 5.76 -5.97 -13.41
CA ALA A 342 4.47 -5.47 -12.93
C ALA A 342 3.60 -6.63 -12.42
N MET A 343 2.71 -6.32 -11.51
CA MET A 343 1.72 -7.26 -10.95
C MET A 343 0.29 -6.77 -11.26
N PRO A 344 -0.75 -7.59 -11.04
CA PRO A 344 -2.13 -7.12 -11.11
C PRO A 344 -2.36 -5.92 -10.17
N ARG A 345 -3.07 -4.89 -10.63
CA ARG A 345 -3.39 -3.68 -9.85
C ARG A 345 -4.52 -3.97 -8.89
N SER A 346 -4.46 -3.43 -7.67
CA SER A 346 -5.59 -3.52 -6.73
C SER A 346 -6.78 -2.69 -7.20
N LEU A 347 -7.98 -3.20 -6.98
CA LEU A 347 -9.21 -2.45 -7.23
C LEU A 347 -9.47 -1.42 -6.12
N ARG A 348 -10.45 -0.56 -6.34
CA ARG A 348 -10.96 0.43 -5.39
C ARG A 348 -12.48 0.35 -5.31
N ARG A 349 -13.02 0.81 -4.20
CA ARG A 349 -14.45 1.00 -4.00
C ARG A 349 -14.98 2.02 -5.03
N PRO A 350 -16.24 1.90 -5.46
CA PRO A 350 -16.87 2.92 -6.29
C PRO A 350 -16.78 4.31 -5.63
N ILE A 351 -16.63 5.36 -6.44
CA ILE A 351 -16.51 6.74 -5.94
C ILE A 351 -17.73 7.11 -5.07
N SER A 352 -18.92 6.69 -5.45
CA SER A 352 -20.16 6.91 -4.68
C SER A 352 -20.14 6.30 -3.28
N ALA A 353 -19.32 5.26 -3.04
CA ALA A 353 -19.18 4.62 -1.74
C ALA A 353 -18.18 5.32 -0.81
N VAL A 354 -17.40 6.29 -1.32
CA VAL A 354 -16.40 7.03 -0.57
C VAL A 354 -16.72 8.52 -0.46
N ILE A 355 -17.69 9.03 -1.21
CA ILE A 355 -18.22 10.40 -1.07
C ILE A 355 -19.22 10.40 0.07
N GLU A 356 -19.08 11.36 0.97
CA GLU A 356 -20.05 11.64 2.02
C GLU A 356 -21.13 12.60 1.49
N ALA A 357 -22.39 12.24 1.74
CA ALA A 357 -23.55 12.99 1.29
C ALA A 357 -23.68 14.35 2.00
#